data_167158de9ed2f9e02a0847664a1a5c94
#
_entry.id   167158de9ed2f9e02a0847664a1a5c94
#
_cell.length_a   1.000
_cell.length_b   1.000
_cell.length_c   1.000
_cell.angle_alpha   90.00
_cell.angle_beta   90.00
_cell.angle_gamma   90.00
#
_symmetry.space_group_name_H-M   'P 1'
#
loop_
_entity.id
_entity.type
_entity.pdbx_description
1 polymer ?
#
loop_
_entity_poly.entity_id
_entity_poly.type
_entity_poly.pdbx_seq_one_letter_code
_entity_poly.pdbx_strand_id
1 'polypeptide(L)'
;MASEVHRSQTHLTPSRANFMIVVFTAVFGFISLGYLGAIIAYLIPLKGAGARPQDLGPITADAIGGLPFDGGVAGPFTYDATGHGDAQGVFAVRTGSDTSGVNLMLEQTCRHLGCPVAWTSASSTFNCPCHGSVFNKIGNRIAGPAPAPLYKHSFRITGGHLWVEGRQA
;
A
#
# COMPACT_ATOMS: atom_id res chain seq x y z
N MET A 1 -21.08 -73.24 36.69
CA MET A 1 -21.94 -72.05 36.94
C MET A 1 -21.17 -70.81 36.73
N ALA A 2 -21.31 -70.20 35.53
CA ALA A 2 -20.67 -68.99 35.17
C ALA A 2 -21.65 -67.83 35.41
N SER A 3 -21.34 -66.95 36.35
CA SER A 3 -22.13 -65.76 36.65
C SER A 3 -21.81 -64.65 35.61
N GLU A 4 -22.76 -64.41 34.73
CA GLU A 4 -22.73 -63.24 33.81
C GLU A 4 -22.81 -61.94 34.61
N VAL A 5 -21.74 -61.21 34.59
CA VAL A 5 -21.72 -59.82 35.08
C VAL A 5 -22.40 -58.94 34.05
N HIS A 6 -23.64 -58.60 34.27
CA HIS A 6 -24.42 -57.67 33.50
C HIS A 6 -23.87 -56.23 33.70
N ARG A 7 -23.01 -55.77 32.79
CA ARG A 7 -22.48 -54.43 32.83
C ARG A 7 -23.55 -53.41 32.35
N SER A 8 -24.29 -52.89 33.31
CA SER A 8 -25.28 -51.85 33.08
C SER A 8 -24.56 -50.61 32.49
N GLN A 9 -24.78 -50.36 31.20
CA GLN A 9 -24.37 -49.14 30.58
C GLN A 9 -25.32 -48.02 31.03
N THR A 10 -24.87 -47.22 32.00
CA THR A 10 -25.58 -46.00 32.37
C THR A 10 -25.40 -44.97 31.25
N HIS A 11 -26.40 -44.81 30.41
CA HIS A 11 -26.51 -43.69 29.50
C HIS A 11 -26.66 -42.43 30.35
N LEU A 12 -25.54 -41.69 30.47
CA LEU A 12 -25.51 -40.38 31.10
C LEU A 12 -26.28 -39.41 30.20
N THR A 13 -27.55 -39.21 30.45
CA THR A 13 -28.29 -38.07 29.85
C THR A 13 -27.70 -36.79 30.41
N PRO A 14 -27.16 -35.90 29.57
CA PRO A 14 -26.56 -34.65 30.04
C PRO A 14 -27.65 -33.85 30.79
N SER A 15 -27.35 -33.45 32.02
CA SER A 15 -28.24 -32.58 32.77
C SER A 15 -28.42 -31.24 31.97
N ARG A 16 -29.58 -30.58 32.15
CA ARG A 16 -29.85 -29.29 31.53
C ARG A 16 -28.71 -28.27 31.77
N ALA A 17 -28.10 -28.34 32.94
CA ALA A 17 -26.94 -27.51 33.29
C ALA A 17 -25.72 -27.82 32.41
N ASN A 18 -25.39 -29.09 32.21
CA ASN A 18 -24.27 -29.50 31.35
C ASN A 18 -24.50 -29.12 29.89
N PHE A 19 -25.75 -29.25 29.40
CA PHE A 19 -26.11 -28.81 28.06
C PHE A 19 -25.90 -27.29 27.88
N MET A 20 -26.37 -26.49 28.84
CA MET A 20 -26.19 -25.04 28.81
C MET A 20 -24.71 -24.64 28.85
N ILE A 21 -23.90 -25.28 29.68
CA ILE A 21 -22.46 -25.06 29.76
C ILE A 21 -21.79 -25.33 28.40
N VAL A 22 -22.12 -26.45 27.76
CA VAL A 22 -21.57 -26.80 26.44
C VAL A 22 -21.97 -25.78 25.39
N VAL A 23 -23.23 -25.35 25.37
CA VAL A 23 -23.71 -24.34 24.42
C VAL A 23 -23.00 -23.01 24.65
N PHE A 24 -22.91 -22.54 25.91
CA PHE A 24 -22.22 -21.28 26.21
C PHE A 24 -20.73 -21.33 25.86
N THR A 25 -20.02 -22.41 26.20
CA THR A 25 -18.60 -22.54 25.85
C THR A 25 -18.37 -22.61 24.35
N ALA A 26 -19.25 -23.27 23.60
CA ALA A 26 -19.18 -23.33 22.16
C ALA A 26 -19.41 -21.94 21.54
N VAL A 27 -20.44 -21.21 21.95
CA VAL A 27 -20.76 -19.86 21.43
C VAL A 27 -19.66 -18.86 21.78
N PHE A 28 -19.24 -18.82 23.05
CA PHE A 28 -18.15 -17.89 23.46
C PHE A 28 -16.82 -18.28 22.82
N GLY A 29 -16.52 -19.56 22.66
CA GLY A 29 -15.32 -20.03 21.94
C GLY A 29 -15.31 -19.59 20.47
N PHE A 30 -16.45 -19.71 19.79
CA PHE A 30 -16.58 -19.28 18.40
C PHE A 30 -16.41 -17.75 18.25
N ILE A 31 -17.04 -16.97 19.13
CA ILE A 31 -16.93 -15.51 19.16
C ILE A 31 -15.47 -15.09 19.45
N SER A 32 -14.85 -15.69 20.46
CA SER A 32 -13.45 -15.40 20.85
C SER A 32 -12.46 -15.72 19.73
N LEU A 33 -12.67 -16.84 19.03
CA LEU A 33 -11.82 -17.23 17.89
C LEU A 33 -11.97 -16.25 16.72
N GLY A 34 -13.19 -15.77 16.44
CA GLY A 34 -13.46 -14.75 15.44
C GLY A 34 -12.79 -13.42 15.76
N TYR A 35 -12.89 -12.95 17.00
CA TYR A 35 -12.20 -11.73 17.43
C TYR A 35 -10.67 -11.87 17.39
N LEU A 36 -10.14 -12.99 17.83
CA LEU A 36 -8.70 -13.26 17.77
C LEU A 36 -8.20 -13.28 16.31
N GLY A 37 -8.96 -13.89 15.40
CA GLY A 37 -8.65 -13.88 13.97
C GLY A 37 -8.64 -12.48 13.39
N ALA A 38 -9.61 -11.63 13.73
CA ALA A 38 -9.67 -10.25 13.30
C ALA A 38 -8.50 -9.40 13.84
N ILE A 39 -8.14 -9.59 15.12
CA ILE A 39 -6.98 -8.92 15.74
C ILE A 39 -5.68 -9.37 15.06
N ILE A 40 -5.51 -10.65 14.81
CA ILE A 40 -4.32 -11.18 14.12
C ILE A 40 -4.24 -10.63 12.70
N ALA A 41 -5.35 -10.59 11.96
CA ALA A 41 -5.40 -10.03 10.61
C ALA A 41 -5.09 -8.52 10.59
N TYR A 42 -5.46 -7.79 11.64
CA TYR A 42 -5.14 -6.37 11.78
C TYR A 42 -3.67 -6.12 12.17
N LEU A 43 -3.11 -6.94 13.07
CA LEU A 43 -1.75 -6.79 13.58
C LEU A 43 -0.68 -7.39 12.67
N ILE A 44 -1.02 -8.40 11.88
CA ILE A 44 -0.12 -9.00 10.91
C ILE A 44 -0.52 -8.51 9.52
N PRO A 45 0.11 -7.44 9.01
CA PRO A 45 -0.11 -7.04 7.63
C PRO A 45 0.25 -8.24 6.75
N LEU A 46 -0.74 -8.78 6.04
CA LEU A 46 -0.52 -9.85 5.08
C LEU A 46 0.55 -9.36 4.10
N LYS A 47 1.75 -9.95 4.19
CA LYS A 47 2.80 -9.78 3.19
C LYS A 47 2.27 -10.36 1.88
N GLY A 48 1.57 -9.55 1.10
CA GLY A 48 0.93 -10.00 -0.13
C GLY A 48 -0.15 -9.06 -0.65
N ALA A 49 -0.60 -8.09 0.16
CA ALA A 49 -1.27 -6.90 -0.37
C ALA A 49 -0.20 -5.99 -1.01
N GLY A 50 0.63 -6.56 -1.89
CA GLY A 50 1.55 -5.79 -2.72
C GLY A 50 0.73 -4.78 -3.52
N ALA A 51 1.22 -3.57 -3.60
CA ALA A 51 0.64 -2.53 -4.43
C ALA A 51 0.31 -3.13 -5.81
N ARG A 52 -0.92 -2.96 -6.27
CA ARG A 52 -1.32 -3.45 -7.58
C ARG A 52 -0.61 -2.61 -8.64
N PRO A 53 0.13 -3.22 -9.59
CA PRO A 53 0.72 -2.48 -10.68
C PRO A 53 -0.36 -1.71 -11.44
N GLN A 54 -0.15 -0.42 -11.66
CA GLN A 54 -1.08 0.43 -12.39
C GLN A 54 -0.41 0.96 -13.65
N ASP A 55 -1.12 0.85 -14.78
CA ASP A 55 -0.71 1.43 -16.06
C ASP A 55 -0.95 2.94 -16.04
N LEU A 56 0.11 3.71 -16.24
CA LEU A 56 0.06 5.18 -16.37
C LEU A 56 -0.07 5.63 -17.82
N GLY A 57 -0.07 4.69 -18.75
CA GLY A 57 -0.25 4.93 -20.17
C GLY A 57 1.02 4.84 -21.01
N PRO A 58 0.86 5.06 -22.33
CA PRO A 58 1.97 4.94 -23.27
C PRO A 58 3.01 6.04 -23.07
N ILE A 59 4.28 5.65 -23.27
CA ILE A 59 5.42 6.56 -23.23
C ILE A 59 5.72 7.00 -24.66
N THR A 60 5.76 8.32 -24.86
CA THR A 60 6.28 8.95 -26.09
C THR A 60 7.50 9.80 -25.76
N ALA A 61 8.16 10.35 -26.78
CA ALA A 61 9.28 11.27 -26.59
C ALA A 61 8.88 12.49 -25.72
N ASP A 62 7.64 12.94 -25.86
CA ASP A 62 7.18 14.21 -25.27
C ASP A 62 6.21 14.05 -24.10
N ALA A 63 5.60 12.87 -23.91
CA ALA A 63 4.52 12.68 -22.94
C ALA A 63 4.45 11.26 -22.39
N ILE A 64 3.73 11.09 -21.25
CA ILE A 64 3.29 9.81 -20.71
C ILE A 64 1.79 9.89 -20.48
N GLY A 65 1.02 8.93 -20.99
CA GLY A 65 -0.44 8.89 -20.79
C GLY A 65 -1.15 10.19 -21.21
N GLY A 66 -0.58 10.92 -22.17
CA GLY A 66 -1.08 12.23 -22.61
C GLY A 66 -0.62 13.42 -21.78
N LEU A 67 0.10 13.24 -20.66
CA LEU A 67 0.68 14.34 -19.89
C LEU A 67 2.10 14.67 -20.39
N PRO A 68 2.36 15.92 -20.83
CA PRO A 68 3.66 16.30 -21.36
C PRO A 68 4.74 16.33 -20.28
N PHE A 69 5.99 16.17 -20.72
CA PHE A 69 7.15 16.44 -19.85
C PHE A 69 7.43 17.93 -19.76
N ASP A 70 7.49 18.45 -18.55
CA ASP A 70 7.96 19.78 -18.23
C ASP A 70 9.31 19.71 -17.51
N GLY A 71 10.39 20.18 -18.13
CA GLY A 71 11.74 20.06 -17.56
C GLY A 71 12.19 18.61 -17.31
N GLY A 72 11.61 17.62 -18.02
CA GLY A 72 11.87 16.20 -17.85
C GLY A 72 11.08 15.54 -16.71
N VAL A 73 10.03 16.19 -16.22
CA VAL A 73 9.07 15.63 -15.23
C VAL A 73 7.69 15.61 -15.85
N ALA A 74 6.99 14.48 -15.79
CA ALA A 74 5.60 14.35 -16.18
C ALA A 74 4.75 13.97 -14.96
N GLY A 75 3.52 14.41 -14.92
CA GLY A 75 2.60 14.18 -13.82
C GLY A 75 2.16 15.45 -13.08
N PRO A 76 1.50 15.31 -11.91
CA PRO A 76 1.33 14.04 -11.19
C PRO A 76 0.30 13.11 -11.84
N PHE A 77 0.59 11.82 -11.82
CA PHE A 77 -0.35 10.76 -12.15
C PHE A 77 -1.01 10.27 -10.87
N THR A 78 -2.28 9.93 -10.93
CA THR A 78 -2.98 9.33 -9.81
C THR A 78 -2.64 7.84 -9.73
N TYR A 79 -2.17 7.39 -8.57
CA TYR A 79 -1.82 6.01 -8.29
C TYR A 79 -2.50 5.54 -7.00
N ASP A 80 -3.28 4.47 -7.09
CA ASP A 80 -3.89 3.81 -5.94
C ASP A 80 -3.20 2.48 -5.66
N ALA A 81 -2.24 2.51 -4.74
CA ALA A 81 -1.46 1.34 -4.35
C ALA A 81 -2.31 0.24 -3.72
N THR A 82 -3.41 0.59 -3.06
CA THR A 82 -4.20 -0.31 -2.24
C THR A 82 -5.45 -0.85 -2.95
N GLY A 83 -5.92 -0.13 -3.96
CA GLY A 83 -7.21 -0.38 -4.60
C GLY A 83 -8.41 -0.04 -3.71
N HIS A 84 -8.18 0.74 -2.64
CA HIS A 84 -9.21 1.17 -1.68
C HIS A 84 -9.55 2.66 -1.76
N GLY A 85 -9.03 3.35 -2.79
CA GLY A 85 -9.29 4.78 -3.00
C GLY A 85 -8.28 5.72 -2.32
N ASP A 86 -7.21 5.19 -1.74
CA ASP A 86 -6.09 5.98 -1.17
C ASP A 86 -5.16 6.46 -2.28
N ALA A 87 -5.72 7.21 -3.23
CA ALA A 87 -4.99 7.66 -4.39
C ALA A 87 -3.88 8.65 -4.01
N GLN A 88 -2.68 8.38 -4.48
CA GLN A 88 -1.49 9.22 -4.30
C GLN A 88 -1.04 9.77 -5.65
N GLY A 89 -0.48 10.97 -5.64
CA GLY A 89 0.19 11.52 -6.81
C GLY A 89 1.58 10.93 -6.99
N VAL A 90 1.96 10.58 -8.21
CA VAL A 90 3.32 10.17 -8.57
C VAL A 90 3.81 10.96 -9.79
N PHE A 91 5.09 11.28 -9.82
CA PHE A 91 5.75 11.91 -10.93
C PHE A 91 6.70 10.94 -11.62
N ALA A 92 6.66 10.91 -12.94
CA ALA A 92 7.65 10.23 -13.76
C ALA A 92 8.77 11.22 -14.13
N VAL A 93 10.02 10.86 -13.85
CA VAL A 93 11.17 11.75 -13.97
C VAL A 93 12.22 11.16 -14.91
N ARG A 94 12.74 12.00 -15.80
CA ARG A 94 13.92 11.76 -16.62
C ARG A 94 15.10 12.52 -16.03
N THR A 95 16.11 11.80 -15.54
CA THR A 95 17.27 12.41 -14.85
C THR A 95 18.45 12.69 -15.78
N GLY A 96 18.48 12.08 -16.96
CA GLY A 96 19.57 12.22 -17.94
C GLY A 96 19.17 13.05 -19.18
N SER A 97 20.13 13.21 -20.08
CA SER A 97 19.92 13.75 -21.43
C SER A 97 19.23 12.76 -22.38
N ASP A 98 19.11 11.51 -21.97
CA ASP A 98 18.38 10.50 -22.71
C ASP A 98 16.87 10.77 -22.60
N THR A 99 16.27 11.17 -23.70
CA THR A 99 14.83 11.45 -23.79
C THR A 99 14.00 10.17 -23.98
N SER A 100 14.65 9.00 -24.08
CA SER A 100 13.99 7.74 -24.43
C SER A 100 13.28 7.05 -23.28
N GLY A 101 13.49 7.46 -22.01
CA GLY A 101 12.92 6.72 -20.91
C GLY A 101 12.75 7.47 -19.60
N VAL A 102 11.76 7.01 -18.82
CA VAL A 102 11.63 7.32 -17.40
C VAL A 102 12.65 6.48 -16.65
N ASN A 103 13.39 7.09 -15.74
CA ASN A 103 14.38 6.40 -14.92
C ASN A 103 14.19 6.59 -13.41
N LEU A 104 13.15 7.35 -13.03
CA LEU A 104 12.81 7.57 -11.64
C LEU A 104 11.30 7.87 -11.51
N MET A 105 10.67 7.31 -10.49
CA MET A 105 9.30 7.63 -10.07
C MET A 105 9.32 8.19 -8.66
N LEU A 106 8.75 9.39 -8.47
CA LEU A 106 8.68 10.07 -7.17
C LEU A 106 7.23 10.23 -6.72
N GLU A 107 7.00 10.00 -5.44
CA GLU A 107 5.70 10.27 -4.82
C GLU A 107 5.50 11.77 -4.59
N GLN A 108 4.29 12.25 -4.82
CA GLN A 108 3.93 13.65 -4.61
C GLN A 108 3.90 14.07 -3.13
N THR A 109 4.00 13.13 -2.20
CA THR A 109 3.80 13.36 -0.78
C THR A 109 5.05 13.90 -0.09
N CYS A 110 4.95 15.08 0.51
CA CYS A 110 6.01 15.68 1.31
C CYS A 110 6.22 14.89 2.61
N ARG A 111 7.49 14.51 2.89
CA ARG A 111 7.88 13.72 4.06
C ARG A 111 7.77 14.47 5.39
N HIS A 112 7.38 15.75 5.41
CA HIS A 112 7.14 16.50 6.65
C HIS A 112 5.79 16.11 7.28
N LEU A 113 4.68 16.51 6.66
CA LEU A 113 3.31 16.25 7.15
C LEU A 113 2.35 15.83 6.03
N GLY A 114 2.84 15.24 4.95
CA GLY A 114 2.00 14.62 3.92
C GLY A 114 1.43 15.57 2.86
N CYS A 115 1.78 16.86 2.86
CA CYS A 115 1.27 17.78 1.84
C CYS A 115 1.75 17.39 0.43
N PRO A 116 0.92 17.57 -0.61
CA PRO A 116 1.35 17.35 -1.98
C PRO A 116 2.40 18.41 -2.40
N VAL A 117 3.49 17.95 -3.01
CA VAL A 117 4.49 18.83 -3.63
C VAL A 117 4.12 19.15 -5.06
N ALA A 118 4.55 20.29 -5.55
CA ALA A 118 4.39 20.70 -6.93
C ALA A 118 5.74 20.83 -7.63
N TRP A 119 5.83 20.39 -8.88
CA TRP A 119 7.01 20.57 -9.71
C TRP A 119 7.06 21.99 -10.28
N THR A 120 8.25 22.58 -10.30
CA THR A 120 8.54 23.87 -10.92
C THR A 120 9.75 23.72 -11.84
N SER A 121 9.53 23.70 -13.14
CA SER A 121 10.58 23.48 -14.15
C SER A 121 11.61 24.60 -14.15
N ALA A 122 11.19 25.86 -13.95
CA ALA A 122 12.08 27.03 -13.92
C ALA A 122 13.20 26.92 -12.87
N SER A 123 12.91 26.31 -11.70
CA SER A 123 13.89 26.06 -10.65
C SER A 123 14.39 24.62 -10.64
N SER A 124 13.81 23.73 -11.44
CA SER A 124 14.06 22.29 -11.42
C SER A 124 13.90 21.66 -10.02
N THR A 125 12.84 22.07 -9.31
CA THR A 125 12.57 21.64 -7.93
C THR A 125 11.12 21.22 -7.73
N PHE A 126 10.91 20.31 -6.77
CA PHE A 126 9.61 20.06 -6.18
C PHE A 126 9.46 20.92 -4.92
N ASN A 127 8.35 21.65 -4.82
CA ASN A 127 8.11 22.61 -3.76
C ASN A 127 6.88 22.19 -2.94
N CYS A 128 7.01 22.13 -1.62
CA CYS A 128 5.91 21.87 -0.71
C CYS A 128 5.29 23.20 -0.27
N PRO A 129 4.03 23.49 -0.61
CA PRO A 129 3.41 24.79 -0.30
C PRO A 129 3.10 24.97 1.19
N CYS A 130 3.03 23.88 1.97
CA CYS A 130 2.60 23.96 3.37
C CYS A 130 3.66 24.61 4.28
N HIS A 131 4.90 24.13 4.22
CA HIS A 131 5.97 24.59 5.14
C HIS A 131 7.30 24.80 4.43
N GLY A 132 7.29 24.98 3.10
CA GLY A 132 8.47 25.39 2.34
C GLY A 132 9.57 24.33 2.20
N SER A 133 9.24 23.03 2.32
CA SER A 133 10.23 22.01 1.95
C SER A 133 10.47 22.03 0.45
N VAL A 134 11.73 21.97 0.06
CA VAL A 134 12.18 21.99 -1.35
C VAL A 134 13.01 20.74 -1.62
N PHE A 135 12.73 20.10 -2.75
CA PHE A 135 13.43 18.90 -3.19
C PHE A 135 13.97 19.12 -4.61
N ASN A 136 15.14 18.61 -4.89
CA ASN A 136 15.69 18.64 -6.23
C ASN A 136 14.95 17.67 -7.17
N LYS A 137 15.29 17.67 -8.45
CA LYS A 137 14.66 16.84 -9.50
C LYS A 137 14.67 15.33 -9.18
N ILE A 138 15.66 14.84 -8.41
CA ILE A 138 15.74 13.43 -8.02
C ILE A 138 15.11 13.13 -6.66
N GLY A 139 14.37 14.10 -6.11
CA GLY A 139 13.61 13.95 -4.86
C GLY A 139 14.42 14.15 -3.58
N ASN A 140 15.71 14.51 -3.63
CA ASN A 140 16.49 14.79 -2.43
C ASN A 140 16.09 16.15 -1.86
N ARG A 141 15.91 16.22 -0.53
CA ARG A 141 15.61 17.48 0.16
C ARG A 141 16.82 18.41 0.10
N ILE A 142 16.59 19.64 -0.31
CA ILE A 142 17.60 20.72 -0.37
C ILE A 142 17.28 21.85 0.61
N ALA A 143 16.00 22.01 1.02
CA ALA A 143 15.60 23.00 2.02
C ALA A 143 14.31 22.60 2.73
N GLY A 144 14.03 23.27 3.86
CA GLY A 144 12.77 23.13 4.61
C GLY A 144 12.76 21.99 5.63
N PRO A 145 11.61 21.77 6.32
CA PRO A 145 11.53 20.93 7.50
C PRO A 145 11.37 19.41 7.21
N ALA A 146 11.18 18.97 5.96
CA ALA A 146 11.04 17.55 5.66
C ALA A 146 12.28 16.77 6.14
N PRO A 147 12.12 15.68 6.91
CA PRO A 147 13.26 14.94 7.49
C PRO A 147 13.99 14.06 6.49
N ALA A 148 13.39 13.80 5.32
CA ALA A 148 13.89 12.81 4.36
C ALA A 148 13.53 13.20 2.91
N PRO A 149 14.16 12.57 1.89
CA PRO A 149 13.81 12.74 0.48
C PRO A 149 12.40 12.24 0.18
N LEU A 150 11.85 12.62 -0.98
CA LEU A 150 10.58 12.09 -1.47
C LEU A 150 10.67 10.57 -1.62
N TYR A 151 9.54 9.88 -1.42
CA TYR A 151 9.45 8.44 -1.66
C TYR A 151 9.65 8.13 -3.14
N LYS A 152 10.34 7.04 -3.39
CA LYS A 152 10.52 6.47 -4.73
C LYS A 152 9.56 5.31 -4.93
N HIS A 153 9.11 5.12 -6.15
CA HIS A 153 8.31 3.97 -6.54
C HIS A 153 9.07 3.06 -7.49
N SER A 154 8.85 1.76 -7.34
CA SER A 154 9.22 0.79 -8.35
C SER A 154 8.33 0.96 -9.56
N PHE A 155 8.89 0.78 -10.74
CA PHE A 155 8.16 0.86 -12.00
C PHE A 155 8.78 -0.08 -13.02
N ARG A 156 8.02 -0.40 -14.06
CA ARG A 156 8.50 -1.12 -15.24
C ARG A 156 7.94 -0.49 -16.50
N ILE A 157 8.65 -0.69 -17.60
CA ILE A 157 8.20 -0.32 -18.93
C ILE A 157 7.96 -1.60 -19.72
N THR A 158 6.74 -1.81 -20.16
CA THR A 158 6.34 -3.02 -20.88
C THR A 158 5.40 -2.64 -22.02
N GLY A 159 5.71 -3.09 -23.26
CA GLY A 159 4.89 -2.77 -24.42
C GLY A 159 4.79 -1.27 -24.73
N GLY A 160 5.79 -0.47 -24.35
CA GLY A 160 5.75 0.98 -24.52
C GLY A 160 4.90 1.73 -23.49
N HIS A 161 4.37 1.03 -22.46
CA HIS A 161 3.60 1.61 -21.38
C HIS A 161 4.42 1.68 -20.08
N LEU A 162 4.18 2.71 -19.27
CA LEU A 162 4.75 2.89 -17.94
C LEU A 162 3.82 2.31 -16.88
N TRP A 163 4.33 1.38 -16.10
CA TRP A 163 3.63 0.76 -14.98
C TRP A 163 4.28 1.14 -13.67
N VAL A 164 3.52 1.68 -12.73
CA VAL A 164 3.96 1.89 -11.35
C VAL A 164 3.58 0.67 -10.50
N GLU A 165 4.49 0.23 -9.62
CA GLU A 165 4.31 -1.03 -8.88
C GLU A 165 4.16 -0.83 -7.38
N GLY A 166 4.74 0.19 -6.81
CA GLY A 166 4.66 0.44 -5.37
C GLY A 166 5.85 1.20 -4.83
N ARG A 167 5.75 1.59 -3.56
CA ARG A 167 6.80 2.34 -2.87
C ARG A 167 8.02 1.44 -2.62
N GLN A 168 9.19 1.96 -2.93
CA GLN A 168 10.46 1.31 -2.56
C GLN A 168 10.67 1.45 -1.04
N ALA A 169 11.16 0.37 -0.42
CA ALA A 169 11.47 0.32 1.00
C ALA A 169 12.69 1.20 1.37
#